data_674efb854e0124137900bb4c46a33325
#
_entry.id   674efb854e0124137900bb4c46a33325
#
_cell.length_a   1.000
_cell.length_b   1.000
_cell.length_c   1.000
_cell.angle_alpha   90.00
_cell.angle_beta   90.00
_cell.angle_gamma   90.00
#
_symmetry.space_group_name_H-M   'P 1'
#
loop_
_entity.id
_entity.type
_entity.pdbx_description
1 polymer ?
#
loop_
_entity_poly.entity_id
_entity_poly.type
_entity_poly.pdbx_seq_one_letter_code
_entity_poly.pdbx_strand_id
1 'polypeptide(L)'
;EVNASIAGRYYQIGAIRAVTERFESKRREALLVMATGTGKTRTATALVDVMQKAKWAKRILFLVDRRALRDQALSAYKEHLNEPLVYPREGDREFPLDRRVYVQTYHTMLGVVQKQKQYVSPFFFDLIIADEAHRSLFHVFKEIIDYFDALKLGLTATPKDKVHASSYALFNCDKGMPTYEYPYEQAVGDGFLNDFEVLKVR
;
A
#
# COMPACT_ATOMS: atom_id res chain seq x y z
N GLU A 1 -5.72 -18.50 -0.33
CA GLU A 1 -4.97 -18.82 0.90
C GLU A 1 -3.73 -17.92 0.97
N VAL A 2 -3.41 -17.38 2.16
CA VAL A 2 -2.24 -16.51 2.35
C VAL A 2 -0.97 -17.36 2.34
N ASN A 3 0.03 -16.92 1.58
CA ASN A 3 1.34 -17.58 1.56
C ASN A 3 2.11 -17.25 2.85
N ALA A 4 2.23 -18.24 3.75
CA ALA A 4 2.90 -18.08 5.06
C ALA A 4 4.40 -17.75 4.95
N SER A 5 5.07 -18.05 3.83
CA SER A 5 6.47 -17.66 3.61
C SER A 5 6.63 -16.15 3.41
N ILE A 6 5.57 -15.48 2.90
CA ILE A 6 5.56 -14.03 2.69
C ILE A 6 5.07 -13.32 3.96
N ALA A 7 3.90 -13.71 4.50
CA ALA A 7 3.27 -13.11 5.66
C ALA A 7 2.62 -14.19 6.53
N GLY A 8 3.40 -14.72 7.48
CA GLY A 8 2.97 -15.84 8.34
C GLY A 8 2.50 -15.42 9.74
N ARG A 9 2.64 -14.16 10.13
CA ARG A 9 2.22 -13.70 11.44
C ARG A 9 0.70 -13.51 11.50
N TYR A 10 0.07 -13.89 12.61
CA TYR A 10 -1.39 -13.90 12.72
C TYR A 10 -2.04 -12.55 12.37
N TYR A 11 -1.44 -11.44 12.80
CA TYR A 11 -1.96 -10.10 12.53
C TYR A 11 -1.81 -9.70 11.03
N GLN A 12 -0.80 -10.20 10.34
CA GLN A 12 -0.63 -9.99 8.90
C GLN A 12 -1.75 -10.73 8.14
N ILE A 13 -2.02 -11.97 8.54
CA ILE A 13 -3.14 -12.77 7.99
C ILE A 13 -4.47 -12.09 8.29
N GLY A 14 -4.67 -11.59 9.53
CA GLY A 14 -5.84 -10.82 9.92
C GLY A 14 -6.04 -9.56 9.07
N ALA A 15 -4.97 -8.80 8.82
CA ALA A 15 -5.01 -7.62 7.98
C ALA A 15 -5.42 -7.94 6.52
N ILE A 16 -4.83 -9.01 5.94
CA ILE A 16 -5.16 -9.46 4.58
C ILE A 16 -6.62 -9.89 4.50
N ARG A 17 -7.11 -10.66 5.48
CA ARG A 17 -8.50 -11.08 5.57
C ARG A 17 -9.44 -9.88 5.63
N ALA A 18 -9.20 -8.92 6.52
CA ALA A 18 -10.02 -7.72 6.66
C ALA A 18 -10.13 -6.91 5.36
N VAL A 19 -9.01 -6.78 4.61
CA VAL A 19 -9.00 -6.10 3.31
C VAL A 19 -9.81 -6.88 2.27
N THR A 20 -9.60 -8.20 2.17
CA THR A 20 -10.32 -9.02 1.19
C THR A 20 -11.82 -9.07 1.46
N GLU A 21 -12.24 -9.26 2.71
CA GLU A 21 -13.66 -9.22 3.13
C GLU A 21 -14.30 -7.86 2.81
N ARG A 22 -13.56 -6.76 3.02
CA ARG A 22 -14.03 -5.43 2.67
C ARG A 22 -14.24 -5.27 1.16
N PHE A 23 -13.34 -5.78 0.33
CA PHE A 23 -13.49 -5.76 -1.13
C PHE A 23 -14.61 -6.70 -1.61
N GLU A 24 -14.79 -7.87 -0.99
CA GLU A 24 -15.91 -8.78 -1.24
C GLU A 24 -17.25 -8.12 -0.94
N SER A 25 -17.32 -7.27 0.10
CA SER A 25 -18.52 -6.49 0.45
C SER A 25 -18.80 -5.32 -0.50
N LYS A 26 -18.13 -5.28 -1.68
CA LYS A 26 -18.26 -4.24 -2.72
C LYS A 26 -17.73 -2.87 -2.32
N ARG A 27 -17.02 -2.75 -1.22
CA ARG A 27 -16.26 -1.55 -0.91
C ARG A 27 -14.95 -1.58 -1.69
N ARG A 28 -14.53 -0.43 -2.21
CA ARG A 28 -13.37 -0.34 -3.12
C ARG A 28 -12.12 0.22 -2.46
N GLU A 29 -12.24 0.71 -1.24
CA GLU A 29 -11.18 1.34 -0.47
C GLU A 29 -10.97 0.62 0.86
N ALA A 30 -9.71 0.50 1.29
CA ALA A 30 -9.31 -0.05 2.57
C ALA A 30 -8.14 0.72 3.16
N LEU A 31 -8.07 0.80 4.49
CA LEU A 31 -6.96 1.44 5.22
C LEU A 31 -6.41 0.49 6.27
N LEU A 32 -5.13 0.20 6.22
CA LEU A 32 -4.39 -0.55 7.24
C LEU A 32 -3.55 0.41 8.08
N VAL A 33 -3.75 0.38 9.39
CA VAL A 33 -2.92 1.08 10.38
C VAL A 33 -2.08 0.03 11.09
N MET A 34 -0.77 -0.01 10.81
CA MET A 34 0.15 -0.99 11.37
C MET A 34 1.43 -0.31 11.81
N ALA A 35 1.91 -0.59 13.01
CA ALA A 35 3.13 0.02 13.55
C ALA A 35 4.35 -0.21 12.65
N THR A 36 5.33 0.71 12.71
CA THR A 36 6.61 0.54 12.03
C THR A 36 7.31 -0.73 12.51
N GLY A 37 7.93 -1.48 11.61
CA GLY A 37 8.61 -2.75 11.96
C GLY A 37 7.71 -3.98 11.99
N THR A 38 6.39 -3.86 11.90
CA THR A 38 5.45 -5.00 11.90
C THR A 38 5.33 -5.70 10.54
N GLY A 39 6.02 -5.19 9.50
CA GLY A 39 6.06 -5.81 8.18
C GLY A 39 4.92 -5.39 7.26
N LYS A 40 4.52 -4.11 7.26
CA LYS A 40 3.52 -3.55 6.32
C LYS A 40 3.78 -3.96 4.87
N THR A 41 5.02 -3.80 4.39
CA THR A 41 5.39 -4.15 3.02
C THR A 41 5.20 -5.65 2.74
N ARG A 42 5.57 -6.53 3.68
CA ARG A 42 5.33 -7.98 3.55
C ARG A 42 3.84 -8.31 3.52
N THR A 43 3.04 -7.66 4.37
CA THR A 43 1.58 -7.80 4.37
C THR A 43 0.99 -7.39 3.01
N ALA A 44 1.43 -6.26 2.47
CA ALA A 44 1.01 -5.80 1.15
C ALA A 44 1.44 -6.75 0.03
N THR A 45 2.68 -7.29 0.09
CA THR A 45 3.18 -8.28 -0.88
C THR A 45 2.34 -9.56 -0.85
N ALA A 46 2.01 -10.06 0.34
CA ALA A 46 1.18 -11.26 0.48
C ALA A 46 -0.26 -11.02 0.00
N LEU A 47 -0.82 -9.82 0.24
CA LEU A 47 -2.11 -9.43 -0.33
C LEU A 47 -2.08 -9.43 -1.86
N VAL A 48 -1.02 -8.88 -2.48
CA VAL A 48 -0.84 -8.90 -3.94
C VAL A 48 -0.83 -10.34 -4.46
N ASP A 49 -0.08 -11.25 -3.83
CA ASP A 49 -0.04 -12.67 -4.19
C ASP A 49 -1.45 -13.31 -4.12
N VAL A 50 -2.20 -13.05 -3.04
CA VAL A 50 -3.58 -13.53 -2.89
C VAL A 50 -4.49 -12.98 -3.98
N MET A 51 -4.44 -11.67 -4.25
CA MET A 51 -5.30 -11.01 -5.23
C MET A 51 -5.00 -11.49 -6.66
N GLN A 52 -3.73 -11.70 -6.99
CA GLN A 52 -3.32 -12.24 -8.30
C GLN A 52 -3.73 -13.69 -8.48
N LYS A 53 -3.50 -14.56 -7.49
CA LYS A 53 -3.93 -15.96 -7.51
C LYS A 53 -5.45 -16.12 -7.62
N ALA A 54 -6.20 -15.28 -6.93
CA ALA A 54 -7.66 -15.23 -7.02
C ALA A 54 -8.18 -14.57 -8.31
N LYS A 55 -7.29 -14.04 -9.17
CA LYS A 55 -7.63 -13.30 -10.41
C LYS A 55 -8.47 -12.04 -10.17
N TRP A 56 -8.40 -11.47 -8.97
CA TRP A 56 -9.09 -10.22 -8.62
C TRP A 56 -8.33 -8.98 -9.08
N ALA A 57 -6.99 -9.06 -9.11
CA ALA A 57 -6.15 -7.99 -9.60
C ALA A 57 -5.04 -8.55 -10.48
N LYS A 58 -4.90 -8.04 -11.70
CA LYS A 58 -3.86 -8.41 -12.65
C LYS A 58 -2.72 -7.40 -12.64
N ARG A 59 -3.05 -6.11 -12.63
CA ARG A 59 -2.07 -5.01 -12.63
C ARG A 59 -2.19 -4.21 -11.35
N ILE A 60 -1.08 -4.12 -10.64
CA ILE A 60 -0.98 -3.49 -9.32
C ILE A 60 0.02 -2.34 -9.37
N LEU A 61 -0.38 -1.19 -8.82
CA LEU A 61 0.49 -0.04 -8.58
C LEU A 61 0.78 0.08 -7.09
N PHE A 62 2.07 0.06 -6.73
CA PHE A 62 2.54 0.33 -5.39
C PHE A 62 3.20 1.72 -5.35
N LEU A 63 2.62 2.64 -4.59
CA LEU A 63 3.07 4.02 -4.44
C LEU A 63 3.83 4.21 -3.14
N VAL A 64 5.00 4.84 -3.24
CA VAL A 64 5.86 5.18 -2.09
C VAL A 64 6.24 6.66 -2.13
N ASP A 65 6.58 7.22 -0.96
CA ASP A 65 6.99 8.64 -0.87
C ASP A 65 8.35 8.89 -1.52
N ARG A 66 9.35 8.04 -1.24
CA ARG A 66 10.74 8.28 -1.61
C ARG A 66 11.35 7.17 -2.43
N ARG A 67 12.34 7.52 -3.27
CA ARG A 67 13.10 6.56 -4.09
C ARG A 67 13.74 5.44 -3.27
N ALA A 68 14.29 5.73 -2.09
CA ALA A 68 14.87 4.71 -1.22
C ALA A 68 13.84 3.67 -0.75
N LEU A 69 12.61 4.10 -0.42
CA LEU A 69 11.50 3.20 -0.07
C LEU A 69 11.04 2.38 -1.28
N ARG A 70 11.07 2.95 -2.48
CA ARG A 70 10.80 2.23 -3.73
C ARG A 70 11.78 1.07 -3.92
N ASP A 71 13.07 1.31 -3.76
CA ASP A 71 14.10 0.29 -3.97
C ASP A 71 14.00 -0.82 -2.92
N GLN A 72 13.66 -0.48 -1.68
CA GLN A 72 13.35 -1.44 -0.62
C GLN A 72 12.09 -2.27 -0.93
N ALA A 73 11.02 -1.65 -1.38
CA ALA A 73 9.80 -2.33 -1.79
C ALA A 73 10.05 -3.26 -2.99
N LEU A 74 10.81 -2.80 -3.99
CA LEU A 74 11.22 -3.62 -5.13
C LEU A 74 11.96 -4.89 -4.70
N SER A 75 12.88 -4.78 -3.73
CA SER A 75 13.61 -5.94 -3.22
C SER A 75 12.70 -6.94 -2.55
N ALA A 76 11.77 -6.47 -1.70
CA ALA A 76 10.78 -7.32 -1.03
C ALA A 76 9.84 -8.04 -2.03
N TYR A 77 9.40 -7.33 -3.07
CA TYR A 77 8.58 -7.94 -4.11
C TYR A 77 9.35 -8.98 -4.94
N LYS A 78 10.60 -8.68 -5.32
CA LYS A 78 11.46 -9.62 -6.07
C LYS A 78 11.76 -10.89 -5.31
N GLU A 79 11.87 -10.82 -3.99
CA GLU A 79 12.11 -11.98 -3.13
C GLU A 79 10.90 -12.92 -3.08
N HIS A 80 9.69 -12.38 -3.17
CA HIS A 80 8.47 -13.11 -2.86
C HIS A 80 7.51 -13.32 -4.04
N LEU A 81 7.62 -12.49 -5.07
CA LEU A 81 6.77 -12.58 -6.26
C LEU A 81 7.62 -12.93 -7.49
N ASN A 82 7.27 -14.01 -8.18
CA ASN A 82 7.91 -14.42 -9.43
C ASN A 82 7.53 -13.53 -10.64
N GLU A 83 6.91 -12.39 -10.37
CA GLU A 83 6.46 -11.46 -11.40
C GLU A 83 7.54 -10.41 -11.67
N PRO A 84 7.79 -10.06 -12.95
CA PRO A 84 8.72 -9.00 -13.29
C PRO A 84 8.18 -7.65 -12.81
N LEU A 85 8.93 -7.04 -11.92
CA LEU A 85 8.67 -5.71 -11.41
C LEU A 85 9.26 -4.67 -12.34
N VAL A 86 8.49 -3.66 -12.62
CA VAL A 86 8.94 -2.51 -13.40
C VAL A 86 8.58 -1.23 -12.65
N TYR A 87 9.50 -0.30 -12.70
CA TYR A 87 9.23 1.11 -12.46
C TYR A 87 9.69 1.91 -13.68
N PRO A 88 8.90 2.84 -14.20
CA PRO A 88 9.37 3.77 -15.22
C PRO A 88 10.56 4.54 -14.69
N ARG A 89 11.64 4.64 -15.48
CA ARG A 89 12.80 5.45 -15.13
C ARG A 89 12.52 6.90 -15.49
N GLU A 90 13.14 7.81 -14.78
CA GLU A 90 13.13 9.23 -15.15
C GLU A 90 13.79 9.34 -16.55
N GLY A 91 13.04 9.86 -17.53
CA GLY A 91 13.48 9.92 -18.91
C GLY A 91 12.94 8.84 -19.85
N ASP A 92 12.24 7.83 -19.35
CA ASP A 92 11.51 6.90 -20.19
C ASP A 92 10.45 7.67 -21.01
N ARG A 93 10.47 7.50 -22.33
CA ARG A 93 9.56 8.20 -23.25
C ARG A 93 8.12 7.71 -23.11
N GLU A 94 7.96 6.44 -22.74
CA GLU A 94 6.64 5.78 -22.65
C GLU A 94 6.53 4.97 -21.36
N PHE A 95 5.33 4.96 -20.80
CA PHE A 95 5.02 4.13 -19.65
C PHE A 95 4.94 2.65 -20.08
N PRO A 96 5.70 1.72 -19.45
CA PRO A 96 5.69 0.31 -19.84
C PRO A 96 4.32 -0.31 -19.49
N LEU A 97 3.66 -0.90 -20.49
CA LEU A 97 2.30 -1.46 -20.35
C LEU A 97 2.29 -2.98 -20.18
N ASP A 98 3.44 -3.65 -20.30
CA ASP A 98 3.58 -5.11 -20.42
C ASP A 98 3.80 -5.84 -19.09
N ARG A 99 3.78 -5.12 -17.97
CA ARG A 99 4.05 -5.67 -16.63
C ARG A 99 2.79 -5.78 -15.77
N ARG A 100 2.92 -6.49 -14.65
CA ARG A 100 1.81 -6.71 -13.72
C ARG A 100 1.96 -5.96 -12.41
N VAL A 101 3.18 -5.75 -11.92
CA VAL A 101 3.43 -5.00 -10.69
C VAL A 101 4.33 -3.81 -10.99
N TYR A 102 3.88 -2.65 -10.57
CA TYR A 102 4.55 -1.36 -10.76
C TYR A 102 4.84 -0.75 -9.39
N VAL A 103 6.09 -0.39 -9.14
CA VAL A 103 6.48 0.32 -7.91
C VAL A 103 7.00 1.70 -8.31
N GLN A 104 6.34 2.75 -7.81
CA GLN A 104 6.65 4.10 -8.24
C GLN A 104 6.50 5.11 -7.10
N THR A 105 7.19 6.25 -7.23
CA THR A 105 6.94 7.36 -6.31
C THR A 105 5.67 8.12 -6.71
N TYR A 106 5.02 8.75 -5.72
CA TYR A 106 3.83 9.57 -5.96
C TYR A 106 4.07 10.64 -7.04
N HIS A 107 5.19 11.38 -6.95
CA HIS A 107 5.49 12.46 -7.89
C HIS A 107 5.72 11.98 -9.32
N THR A 108 6.40 10.84 -9.49
CA THR A 108 6.59 10.28 -10.83
C THR A 108 5.27 9.80 -11.42
N MET A 109 4.42 9.14 -10.62
CA MET A 109 3.12 8.68 -11.09
C MET A 109 2.17 9.85 -11.39
N LEU A 110 2.23 10.93 -10.61
CA LEU A 110 1.50 12.16 -10.92
C LEU A 110 1.92 12.72 -12.29
N GLY A 111 3.23 12.73 -12.58
CA GLY A 111 3.73 13.14 -13.90
C GLY A 111 3.19 12.27 -15.05
N VAL A 112 3.04 10.96 -14.83
CA VAL A 112 2.40 10.07 -15.81
C VAL A 112 0.92 10.42 -16.00
N VAL A 113 0.18 10.61 -14.93
CA VAL A 113 -1.24 11.00 -14.99
C VAL A 113 -1.44 12.34 -15.68
N GLN A 114 -0.58 13.32 -15.43
CA GLN A 114 -0.72 14.66 -16.01
C GLN A 114 -0.28 14.75 -17.47
N LYS A 115 0.81 14.04 -17.85
CA LYS A 115 1.46 14.21 -19.15
C LYS A 115 1.21 13.06 -20.13
N GLN A 116 0.81 11.89 -19.63
CA GLN A 116 0.70 10.66 -20.42
C GLN A 116 -0.70 10.00 -20.36
N LYS A 117 -1.74 10.77 -20.01
CA LYS A 117 -3.14 10.29 -19.97
C LYS A 117 -3.57 9.55 -21.23
N GLN A 118 -3.07 9.96 -22.38
CA GLN A 118 -3.39 9.35 -23.66
C GLN A 118 -2.82 7.93 -23.85
N TYR A 119 -1.81 7.55 -23.04
CA TYR A 119 -1.15 6.24 -23.13
C TYR A 119 -1.54 5.28 -22.01
N VAL A 120 -1.98 5.80 -20.85
CA VAL A 120 -2.32 4.98 -19.69
C VAL A 120 -3.80 5.15 -19.35
N SER A 121 -4.60 4.12 -19.66
CA SER A 121 -6.05 4.14 -19.42
C SER A 121 -6.38 4.29 -17.92
N PRO A 122 -7.48 4.98 -17.55
CA PRO A 122 -8.03 4.96 -16.19
C PRO A 122 -8.27 3.55 -15.63
N PHE A 123 -8.52 2.57 -16.49
CA PHE A 123 -8.73 1.16 -16.10
C PHE A 123 -7.46 0.31 -16.16
N PHE A 124 -6.28 0.94 -16.23
CA PHE A 124 -5.03 0.20 -16.39
C PHE A 124 -4.65 -0.59 -15.16
N PHE A 125 -4.86 -0.04 -13.96
CA PHE A 125 -4.59 -0.72 -12.70
C PHE A 125 -5.87 -1.28 -12.08
N ASP A 126 -5.78 -2.49 -11.52
CA ASP A 126 -6.87 -3.12 -10.78
C ASP A 126 -6.78 -2.82 -9.28
N LEU A 127 -5.55 -2.62 -8.76
CA LEU A 127 -5.28 -2.30 -7.36
C LEU A 127 -4.17 -1.25 -7.25
N ILE A 128 -4.41 -0.24 -6.44
CA ILE A 128 -3.40 0.77 -6.04
C ILE A 128 -3.14 0.63 -4.54
N ILE A 129 -1.88 0.43 -4.17
CA ILE A 129 -1.42 0.38 -2.79
C ILE A 129 -0.60 1.63 -2.51
N ALA A 130 -1.00 2.41 -1.52
CA ALA A 130 -0.37 3.65 -1.12
C ALA A 130 0.34 3.47 0.22
N ASP A 131 1.67 3.42 0.21
CA ASP A 131 2.46 3.37 1.44
C ASP A 131 2.64 4.78 2.01
N GLU A 132 2.55 4.88 3.35
CA GLU A 132 2.60 6.14 4.08
C GLU A 132 1.60 7.19 3.54
N ALA A 133 0.35 6.79 3.37
CA ALA A 133 -0.75 7.63 2.88
C ALA A 133 -1.15 8.73 3.88
N HIS A 134 -0.20 9.64 4.19
CA HIS A 134 -0.39 10.72 5.16
C HIS A 134 -0.50 12.11 4.51
N ARG A 135 -0.76 13.12 5.33
CA ARG A 135 -1.22 14.46 4.95
C ARG A 135 -0.37 15.17 3.88
N SER A 136 0.96 15.05 3.91
CA SER A 136 1.86 15.79 3.01
C SER A 136 1.69 15.45 1.53
N LEU A 137 1.22 14.23 1.24
CA LEU A 137 1.03 13.73 -0.12
C LEU A 137 -0.44 13.64 -0.54
N PHE A 138 -1.35 14.11 0.31
CA PHE A 138 -2.79 13.96 0.11
C PHE A 138 -3.26 14.46 -1.27
N HIS A 139 -2.87 15.68 -1.66
CA HIS A 139 -3.29 16.26 -2.94
C HIS A 139 -2.73 15.50 -4.14
N VAL A 140 -1.44 15.12 -4.08
CA VAL A 140 -0.78 14.35 -5.13
C VAL A 140 -1.42 12.98 -5.27
N PHE A 141 -1.65 12.31 -4.14
CA PHE A 141 -2.25 11.00 -4.11
C PHE A 141 -3.70 11.06 -4.61
N LYS A 142 -4.48 12.04 -4.15
CA LYS A 142 -5.87 12.22 -4.58
C LYS A 142 -5.99 12.36 -6.10
N GLU A 143 -5.15 13.14 -6.75
CA GLU A 143 -5.16 13.28 -8.21
C GLU A 143 -4.88 11.95 -8.92
N ILE A 144 -3.95 11.13 -8.40
CA ILE A 144 -3.64 9.81 -8.95
C ILE A 144 -4.84 8.86 -8.80
N ILE A 145 -5.42 8.78 -7.61
CA ILE A 145 -6.51 7.82 -7.35
C ILE A 145 -7.85 8.25 -7.96
N ASP A 146 -8.07 9.53 -8.17
CA ASP A 146 -9.25 10.03 -8.88
C ASP A 146 -9.16 9.74 -10.40
N TYR A 147 -7.94 9.62 -10.92
CA TYR A 147 -7.74 9.25 -12.31
C TYR A 147 -7.98 7.76 -12.56
N PHE A 148 -7.48 6.88 -11.67
CA PHE A 148 -7.59 5.44 -11.88
C PHE A 148 -8.83 4.84 -11.22
N ASP A 149 -9.60 4.07 -11.99
CA ASP A 149 -10.71 3.27 -11.49
C ASP A 149 -10.21 1.90 -11.00
N ALA A 150 -9.63 1.88 -9.80
CA ALA A 150 -9.00 0.72 -9.19
C ALA A 150 -9.49 0.48 -7.75
N LEU A 151 -9.26 -0.71 -7.21
CA LEU A 151 -9.30 -0.94 -5.76
C LEU A 151 -8.17 -0.14 -5.10
N LYS A 152 -8.38 0.38 -3.88
CA LYS A 152 -7.43 1.27 -3.20
C LYS A 152 -7.12 0.77 -1.81
N LEU A 153 -5.83 0.62 -1.50
CA LEU A 153 -5.34 0.25 -0.18
C LEU A 153 -4.36 1.30 0.35
N GLY A 154 -4.69 1.92 1.47
CA GLY A 154 -3.76 2.76 2.22
C GLY A 154 -3.03 1.96 3.28
N LEU A 155 -1.72 2.20 3.40
CA LEU A 155 -0.89 1.69 4.49
C LEU A 155 -0.33 2.89 5.27
N THR A 156 -0.41 2.86 6.60
CA THR A 156 0.22 3.87 7.43
C THR A 156 0.69 3.28 8.76
N ALA A 157 1.80 3.84 9.28
CA ALA A 157 2.26 3.58 10.64
C ALA A 157 1.71 4.58 11.66
N THR A 158 1.07 5.67 11.19
CA THR A 158 0.48 6.67 12.09
C THR A 158 -0.63 6.04 12.91
N PRO A 159 -0.60 6.13 14.26
CA PRO A 159 -1.68 5.64 15.11
C PRO A 159 -3.04 6.18 14.69
N LYS A 160 -4.08 5.36 14.81
CA LYS A 160 -5.41 5.65 14.28
C LYS A 160 -6.01 6.99 14.73
N ASP A 161 -5.78 7.37 15.98
CA ASP A 161 -6.22 8.63 16.58
C ASP A 161 -5.50 9.86 16.03
N LYS A 162 -4.30 9.66 15.46
CA LYS A 162 -3.46 10.69 14.81
C LYS A 162 -3.58 10.71 13.30
N VAL A 163 -4.23 9.72 12.69
CA VAL A 163 -4.49 9.72 11.25
C VAL A 163 -5.43 10.88 10.91
N HIS A 164 -5.07 11.67 9.93
CA HIS A 164 -5.85 12.84 9.53
C HIS A 164 -7.21 12.42 8.96
N ALA A 165 -8.26 13.19 9.27
CA ALA A 165 -9.63 12.91 8.82
C ALA A 165 -9.73 12.77 7.28
N SER A 166 -8.92 13.53 6.52
CA SER A 166 -8.87 13.42 5.06
C SER A 166 -8.36 12.05 4.58
N SER A 167 -7.44 11.41 5.31
CA SER A 167 -6.96 10.07 4.96
C SER A 167 -8.05 9.02 5.17
N TYR A 168 -8.83 9.12 6.26
CA TYR A 168 -9.98 8.27 6.47
C TYR A 168 -11.03 8.43 5.35
N ALA A 169 -11.37 9.68 5.02
CA ALA A 169 -12.32 9.97 3.95
C ALA A 169 -11.85 9.42 2.59
N LEU A 170 -10.54 9.49 2.30
CA LEU A 170 -9.95 9.00 1.06
C LEU A 170 -10.09 7.49 0.88
N PHE A 171 -10.03 6.73 1.98
CA PHE A 171 -10.20 5.29 1.99
C PHE A 171 -11.59 4.85 2.44
N ASN A 172 -12.56 5.77 2.42
CA ASN A 172 -13.95 5.51 2.76
C ASN A 172 -14.10 4.76 4.11
N CYS A 173 -13.34 5.24 5.10
CA CYS A 173 -13.36 4.76 6.48
C CYS A 173 -13.89 5.85 7.40
N ASP A 174 -14.63 5.48 8.44
CA ASP A 174 -15.02 6.41 9.49
C ASP A 174 -13.78 6.84 10.29
N LYS A 175 -13.78 8.08 10.79
CA LYS A 175 -12.66 8.60 11.58
C LYS A 175 -12.40 7.71 12.80
N GLY A 176 -11.15 7.26 12.95
CA GLY A 176 -10.74 6.37 14.03
C GLY A 176 -11.10 4.88 13.80
N MET A 177 -11.71 4.53 12.65
CA MET A 177 -12.11 3.17 12.31
C MET A 177 -11.46 2.71 11.00
N PRO A 178 -10.14 2.39 10.99
CA PRO A 178 -9.50 1.81 9.83
C PRO A 178 -10.07 0.41 9.51
N THR A 179 -9.81 -0.11 8.33
CA THR A 179 -10.21 -1.49 7.97
C THR A 179 -9.57 -2.52 8.89
N TYR A 180 -8.33 -2.27 9.29
CA TYR A 180 -7.61 -3.09 10.26
C TYR A 180 -6.55 -2.25 10.98
N GLU A 181 -6.32 -2.58 12.25
CA GLU A 181 -5.34 -1.93 13.11
C GLU A 181 -4.44 -2.95 13.81
N TYR A 182 -3.13 -2.66 13.85
CA TYR A 182 -2.16 -3.36 14.67
C TYR A 182 -1.17 -2.35 15.26
N PRO A 183 -1.50 -1.78 16.44
CA PRO A 183 -0.74 -0.68 17.05
C PRO A 183 0.57 -1.16 17.69
N TYR A 184 1.43 -0.21 18.01
CA TYR A 184 2.76 -0.46 18.60
C TYR A 184 2.65 -1.22 19.93
N GLU A 185 1.75 -0.80 20.80
CA GLU A 185 1.55 -1.38 22.14
C GLU A 185 1.18 -2.88 22.04
N GLN A 186 0.33 -3.21 21.09
CA GLN A 186 -0.03 -4.60 20.84
C GLN A 186 1.14 -5.40 20.28
N ALA A 187 1.92 -4.81 19.37
CA ALA A 187 3.09 -5.47 18.77
C ALA A 187 4.21 -5.73 19.82
N VAL A 188 4.37 -4.86 20.79
CA VAL A 188 5.26 -5.06 21.95
C VAL A 188 4.71 -6.15 22.87
N GLY A 189 3.42 -6.08 23.21
CA GLY A 189 2.77 -7.09 24.07
C GLY A 189 2.83 -8.50 23.48
N ASP A 190 2.75 -8.61 22.16
CA ASP A 190 2.87 -9.87 21.41
C ASP A 190 4.34 -10.32 21.20
N GLY A 191 5.33 -9.53 21.62
CA GLY A 191 6.75 -9.82 21.47
C GLY A 191 7.31 -9.68 20.04
N PHE A 192 6.59 -8.99 19.13
CA PHE A 192 7.08 -8.75 17.78
C PHE A 192 7.87 -7.45 17.63
N LEU A 193 7.74 -6.54 18.56
CA LEU A 193 8.56 -5.33 18.68
C LEU A 193 9.15 -5.23 20.10
N ASN A 194 10.32 -4.62 20.19
CA ASN A 194 10.90 -4.29 21.48
C ASN A 194 10.26 -3.02 22.05
N ASP A 195 10.07 -2.97 23.35
CA ASP A 195 9.72 -1.73 24.03
C ASP A 195 10.90 -0.74 24.00
N PHE A 196 10.61 0.55 24.07
CA PHE A 196 11.65 1.58 24.14
C PHE A 196 11.33 2.57 25.26
N GLU A 197 12.36 2.90 26.02
CA GLU A 197 12.31 4.01 27.00
C GLU A 197 12.78 5.31 26.34
N VAL A 198 11.97 6.37 26.47
CA VAL A 198 12.35 7.71 26.02
C VAL A 198 13.20 8.37 27.11
N LEU A 199 14.51 8.34 26.98
CA LEU A 199 15.41 9.13 27.82
C LEU A 199 15.32 10.61 27.39
N LYS A 200 14.71 11.45 28.21
CA LYS A 200 14.80 12.90 28.05
C LYS A 200 16.17 13.35 28.53
N VAL A 201 17.07 13.64 27.60
CA VAL A 201 18.31 14.37 27.94
C VAL A 201 17.92 15.83 28.20
N ARG A 202 18.15 16.30 29.41
CA ARG A 202 17.99 17.69 29.83
C ARG A 202 19.19 18.53 29.43
#